data_17fb46a608679d189f13da757b32201d
#
_entry.id   17fb46a608679d189f13da757b32201d
#
_cell.length_a   1.000
_cell.length_b   1.000
_cell.length_c   1.000
_cell.angle_alpha   90.00
_cell.angle_beta   90.00
_cell.angle_gamma   90.00
#
_symmetry.space_group_name_H-M   'P 1'
#
loop_
_entity.id
_entity.type
_entity.pdbx_description
1 polymer ?
#
loop_
_entity_poly.entity_id
_entity_poly.type
_entity_poly.pdbx_seq_one_letter_code
_entity_poly.pdbx_strand_id
1 'polypeptide(L)'
;MMLFAYLLSSGLTSGALYALVAVGLVLCYRTTGHINFGHGELFMMGGFFAFTLHVLMGWPYLISLIVAVMGGFFLGLLTDRAVYRPLIQAPPLTMVLATVGFSFLLKGIGRYFWGGQGEVVPFPPLASPAPIFVGGVPVFPQQLIVLGGALLAMVLLTIFFRSTRAGKMMQATAEDVRAAYLVGIRVPQVYMLTWGAGAALATFAAVLMAPLTLLTLSLIHISEPTRPRLISYAVFC
;
A
#
# COMPACT_ATOMS: atom_id res chain seq x y z
N MET A 1 -24.01 -18.24 15.25
CA MET A 1 -22.62 -18.70 15.08
C MET A 1 -22.08 -18.44 13.67
N MET A 2 -22.81 -18.73 12.58
CA MET A 2 -22.35 -18.50 11.20
C MET A 2 -22.00 -17.04 10.91
N LEU A 3 -22.85 -16.06 11.32
CA LEU A 3 -22.60 -14.64 11.14
C LEU A 3 -21.30 -14.17 11.82
N PHE A 4 -21.09 -14.63 13.06
CA PHE A 4 -19.87 -14.29 13.80
C PHE A 4 -18.59 -14.80 13.11
N ALA A 5 -18.60 -16.04 12.65
CA ALA A 5 -17.46 -16.62 11.93
C ALA A 5 -17.21 -15.93 10.58
N TYR A 6 -18.25 -15.52 9.85
CA TYR A 6 -18.12 -14.69 8.65
C TYR A 6 -17.53 -13.32 8.94
N LEU A 7 -18.03 -12.63 9.97
CA LEU A 7 -17.50 -11.33 10.38
C LEU A 7 -16.04 -11.42 10.83
N LEU A 8 -15.67 -12.52 11.52
CA LEU A 8 -14.30 -12.76 11.96
C LEU A 8 -13.35 -12.97 10.77
N SER A 9 -13.75 -13.78 9.77
CA SER A 9 -12.94 -14.01 8.56
C SER A 9 -12.77 -12.73 7.74
N SER A 10 -13.83 -11.95 7.57
CA SER A 10 -13.80 -10.67 6.88
C SER A 10 -12.94 -9.63 7.63
N GLY A 11 -13.09 -9.54 8.94
CA GLY A 11 -12.29 -8.66 9.79
C GLY A 11 -10.80 -9.03 9.78
N LEU A 12 -10.47 -10.32 9.81
CA LEU A 12 -9.09 -10.80 9.72
C LEU A 12 -8.46 -10.45 8.36
N THR A 13 -9.22 -10.60 7.27
CA THR A 13 -8.76 -10.24 5.92
C THR A 13 -8.48 -8.74 5.81
N SER A 14 -9.41 -7.90 6.26
CA SER A 14 -9.22 -6.44 6.25
C SER A 14 -8.07 -6.03 7.17
N GLY A 15 -7.95 -6.64 8.36
CA GLY A 15 -6.86 -6.42 9.29
C GLY A 15 -5.50 -6.76 8.71
N ALA A 16 -5.39 -7.87 7.96
CA ALA A 16 -4.15 -8.26 7.28
C ALA A 16 -3.72 -7.26 6.20
N LEU A 17 -4.67 -6.71 5.44
CA LEU A 17 -4.40 -5.67 4.44
C LEU A 17 -3.93 -4.37 5.10
N TYR A 18 -4.62 -3.92 6.15
CA TYR A 18 -4.20 -2.74 6.89
C TYR A 18 -2.83 -2.91 7.54
N ALA A 19 -2.53 -4.11 8.05
CA ALA A 19 -1.20 -4.42 8.59
C ALA A 19 -0.10 -4.30 7.53
N LEU A 20 -0.33 -4.76 6.29
CA LEU A 20 0.63 -4.61 5.19
C LEU A 20 0.90 -3.14 4.86
N VAL A 21 -0.15 -2.33 4.74
CA VAL A 21 -0.01 -0.88 4.48
C VAL A 21 0.73 -0.20 5.63
N ALA A 22 0.35 -0.52 6.87
CA ALA A 22 0.97 0.04 8.07
C ALA A 22 2.46 -0.33 8.18
N VAL A 23 2.84 -1.57 7.86
CA VAL A 23 4.25 -2.01 7.85
C VAL A 23 5.05 -1.21 6.83
N GLY A 24 4.52 -0.96 5.62
CA GLY A 24 5.17 -0.12 4.62
C GLY A 24 5.41 1.31 5.12
N LEU A 25 4.40 1.91 5.75
CA LEU A 25 4.49 3.25 6.34
C LEU A 25 5.49 3.29 7.50
N VAL A 26 5.42 2.34 8.42
CA VAL A 26 6.31 2.24 9.60
C VAL A 26 7.75 2.00 9.17
N LEU A 27 7.98 1.21 8.11
CA LEU A 27 9.31 1.00 7.56
C LEU A 27 9.95 2.32 7.11
N CYS A 28 9.21 3.15 6.38
CA CYS A 28 9.66 4.48 5.98
C CYS A 28 9.92 5.36 7.19
N TYR A 29 8.98 5.42 8.14
CA TYR A 29 9.09 6.24 9.34
C TYR A 29 10.30 5.85 10.22
N ARG A 30 10.49 4.55 10.51
CA ARG A 30 11.59 4.08 11.37
C ARG A 30 12.96 4.40 10.78
N THR A 31 13.10 4.33 9.46
CA THR A 31 14.39 4.55 8.81
C THR A 31 14.68 6.04 8.58
N THR A 32 13.66 6.83 8.24
CA THR A 32 13.85 8.24 7.85
C THR A 32 13.50 9.25 8.93
N GLY A 33 12.77 8.84 9.98
CA GLY A 33 12.24 9.71 11.02
C GLY A 33 11.05 10.57 10.60
N HIS A 34 10.54 10.41 9.37
CA HIS A 34 9.47 11.24 8.82
C HIS A 34 8.30 10.39 8.33
N ILE A 35 7.07 10.86 8.61
CA ILE A 35 5.85 10.22 8.12
C ILE A 35 5.60 10.67 6.68
N ASN A 36 5.36 9.71 5.79
CA ASN A 36 4.93 9.99 4.43
C ASN A 36 3.41 10.07 4.35
N PHE A 37 2.86 11.27 4.28
CA PHE A 37 1.42 11.46 4.10
C PHE A 37 0.92 11.08 2.69
N GLY A 38 1.82 10.98 1.71
CA GLY A 38 1.52 10.46 0.37
C GLY A 38 1.54 8.93 0.25
N HIS A 39 1.67 8.18 1.36
CA HIS A 39 1.74 6.71 1.30
C HIS A 39 0.45 6.07 0.75
N GLY A 40 -0.69 6.67 1.06
CA GLY A 40 -1.99 6.24 0.52
C GLY A 40 -2.09 6.40 -0.99
N GLU A 41 -1.51 7.45 -1.55
CA GLU A 41 -1.50 7.67 -3.00
C GLU A 41 -0.53 6.74 -3.72
N LEU A 42 0.56 6.32 -3.08
CA LEU A 42 1.42 5.24 -3.59
C LEU A 42 0.65 3.92 -3.66
N PHE A 43 -0.16 3.63 -2.64
CA PHE A 43 -1.09 2.49 -2.65
C PHE A 43 -2.09 2.60 -3.81
N MET A 44 -2.77 3.75 -3.96
CA MET A 44 -3.72 4.01 -5.04
C MET A 44 -3.06 3.82 -6.42
N MET A 45 -1.92 4.44 -6.66
CA MET A 45 -1.19 4.34 -7.93
C MET A 45 -0.80 2.89 -8.25
N GLY A 46 -0.38 2.13 -7.23
CA GLY A 46 -0.08 0.71 -7.37
C GLY A 46 -1.28 -0.12 -7.81
N GLY A 47 -2.46 0.13 -7.24
CA GLY A 47 -3.71 -0.51 -7.65
C GLY A 47 -4.08 -0.18 -9.10
N PHE A 48 -3.94 1.08 -9.52
CA PHE A 48 -4.21 1.49 -10.90
C PHE A 48 -3.16 0.97 -11.89
N PHE A 49 -1.90 0.79 -11.51
CA PHE A 49 -0.92 0.10 -12.34
C PHE A 49 -1.33 -1.34 -12.61
N ALA A 50 -1.74 -2.06 -11.58
CA ALA A 50 -2.23 -3.43 -11.73
C ALA A 50 -3.51 -3.49 -12.58
N PHE A 51 -4.44 -2.54 -12.39
CA PHE A 51 -5.65 -2.41 -13.19
C PHE A 51 -5.32 -2.23 -14.68
N THR A 52 -4.39 -1.34 -14.98
CA THR A 52 -3.97 -1.09 -16.38
C THR A 52 -3.41 -2.36 -17.01
N LEU A 53 -2.52 -3.07 -16.32
CA LEU A 53 -1.88 -4.27 -16.84
C LEU A 53 -2.86 -5.44 -16.97
N HIS A 54 -3.67 -5.69 -15.93
CA HIS A 54 -4.54 -6.86 -15.89
C HIS A 54 -5.83 -6.65 -16.68
N VAL A 55 -6.51 -5.51 -16.46
CA VAL A 55 -7.85 -5.27 -17.02
C VAL A 55 -7.79 -4.63 -18.39
N LEU A 56 -6.99 -3.57 -18.57
CA LEU A 56 -6.93 -2.87 -19.86
C LEU A 56 -6.04 -3.58 -20.89
N MET A 57 -4.91 -4.16 -20.44
CA MET A 57 -3.98 -4.85 -21.35
C MET A 57 -4.19 -6.37 -21.41
N GLY A 58 -5.05 -6.94 -20.54
CA GLY A 58 -5.37 -8.37 -20.53
C GLY A 58 -4.25 -9.29 -20.07
N TRP A 59 -3.27 -8.78 -19.31
CA TRP A 59 -2.15 -9.58 -18.85
C TRP A 59 -2.56 -10.56 -17.75
N PRO A 60 -1.89 -11.74 -17.62
CA PRO A 60 -2.12 -12.65 -16.51
C PRO A 60 -1.92 -11.94 -15.17
N TYR A 61 -2.79 -12.22 -14.20
CA TYR A 61 -2.79 -11.53 -12.90
C TYR A 61 -1.42 -11.54 -12.20
N LEU A 62 -0.75 -12.70 -12.17
CA LEU A 62 0.55 -12.84 -11.48
C LEU A 62 1.63 -11.94 -12.11
N ILE A 63 1.66 -11.85 -13.43
CA ILE A 63 2.59 -10.98 -14.14
C ILE A 63 2.24 -9.51 -13.85
N SER A 64 0.96 -9.16 -13.91
CA SER A 64 0.47 -7.82 -13.59
C SER A 64 0.81 -7.42 -12.14
N LEU A 65 0.68 -8.34 -11.18
CA LEU A 65 1.08 -8.14 -9.80
C LEU A 65 2.58 -7.82 -9.68
N ILE A 66 3.45 -8.65 -10.29
CA ILE A 66 4.90 -8.47 -10.20
C ILE A 66 5.32 -7.14 -10.83
N VAL A 67 4.82 -6.86 -12.04
CA VAL A 67 5.16 -5.62 -12.76
C VAL A 67 4.60 -4.38 -12.05
N ALA A 68 3.39 -4.45 -11.49
CA ALA A 68 2.83 -3.35 -10.70
C ALA A 68 3.65 -3.09 -9.43
N VAL A 69 4.08 -4.14 -8.69
CA VAL A 69 4.92 -4.00 -7.51
C VAL A 69 6.30 -3.42 -7.87
N MET A 70 6.87 -3.82 -9.00
CA MET A 70 8.09 -3.20 -9.52
C MET A 70 7.86 -1.72 -9.86
N GLY A 71 6.76 -1.39 -10.53
CA GLY A 71 6.36 -0.01 -10.82
C GLY A 71 6.19 0.83 -9.54
N GLY A 72 5.53 0.28 -8.53
CA GLY A 72 5.41 0.88 -7.21
C GLY A 72 6.75 1.11 -6.53
N PHE A 73 7.66 0.12 -6.59
CA PHE A 73 9.03 0.26 -6.11
C PHE A 73 9.75 1.44 -6.77
N PHE A 74 9.73 1.54 -8.11
CA PHE A 74 10.35 2.64 -8.83
C PHE A 74 9.69 3.98 -8.52
N LEU A 75 8.37 4.02 -8.35
CA LEU A 75 7.66 5.23 -7.92
C LEU A 75 8.12 5.67 -6.53
N GLY A 76 8.36 4.73 -5.61
CA GLY A 76 8.96 5.02 -4.31
C GLY A 76 10.37 5.59 -4.40
N LEU A 77 11.23 5.04 -5.27
CA LEU A 77 12.57 5.61 -5.54
C LEU A 77 12.47 7.04 -6.08
N LEU A 78 11.52 7.29 -6.99
CA LEU A 78 11.28 8.62 -7.54
C LEU A 78 10.80 9.59 -6.47
N THR A 79 9.93 9.14 -5.56
CA THR A 79 9.44 9.93 -4.41
C THR A 79 10.59 10.36 -3.50
N ASP A 80 11.51 9.44 -3.17
CA ASP A 80 12.71 9.79 -2.40
C ASP A 80 13.52 10.88 -3.11
N ARG A 81 13.80 10.67 -4.40
CA ARG A 81 14.67 11.57 -5.15
C ARG A 81 14.05 12.95 -5.41
N ALA A 82 12.75 13.00 -5.69
CA ALA A 82 12.06 14.23 -6.09
C ALA A 82 11.56 15.05 -4.90
N VAL A 83 11.15 14.39 -3.81
CA VAL A 83 10.49 15.03 -2.67
C VAL A 83 11.36 14.98 -1.42
N TYR A 84 11.77 13.77 -1.02
CA TYR A 84 12.46 13.60 0.27
C TYR A 84 13.90 14.13 0.26
N ARG A 85 14.70 13.72 -0.72
CA ARG A 85 16.12 14.04 -0.78
C ARG A 85 16.44 15.54 -0.83
N PRO A 86 15.74 16.38 -1.61
CA PRO A 86 15.99 17.82 -1.61
C PRO A 86 15.63 18.50 -0.28
N LEU A 87 14.74 17.89 0.52
CA LEU A 87 14.21 18.47 1.74
C LEU A 87 14.77 17.83 3.02
N ILE A 88 15.77 16.96 2.91
CA ILE A 88 16.30 16.19 4.06
C ILE A 88 16.85 17.07 5.19
N GLN A 89 17.27 18.30 4.87
CA GLN A 89 17.75 19.29 5.84
C GLN A 89 16.70 20.33 6.22
N ALA A 90 15.49 20.24 5.64
CA ALA A 90 14.42 21.18 5.91
C ALA A 90 13.75 20.89 7.27
N PRO A 91 13.08 21.89 7.87
CA PRO A 91 12.29 21.67 9.07
C PRO A 91 11.24 20.56 8.88
N PRO A 92 10.88 19.80 9.93
CA PRO A 92 9.94 18.69 9.82
C PRO A 92 8.59 19.08 9.21
N LEU A 93 8.09 20.27 9.51
CA LEU A 93 6.85 20.80 8.95
C LEU A 93 6.91 20.93 7.41
N THR A 94 8.05 21.41 6.88
CA THR A 94 8.25 21.53 5.43
C THR A 94 8.19 20.16 4.75
N MET A 95 8.75 19.13 5.39
CA MET A 95 8.72 17.76 4.89
C MET A 95 7.29 17.22 4.84
N VAL A 96 6.50 17.44 5.91
CA VAL A 96 5.08 17.07 5.96
C VAL A 96 4.30 17.76 4.83
N LEU A 97 4.43 19.06 4.68
CA LEU A 97 3.73 19.82 3.63
C LEU A 97 4.14 19.36 2.22
N ALA A 98 5.41 19.02 2.01
CA ALA A 98 5.89 18.51 0.74
C ALA A 98 5.28 17.15 0.39
N THR A 99 5.16 16.23 1.37
CA THR A 99 4.53 14.92 1.14
C THR A 99 3.02 15.05 0.89
N VAL A 100 2.35 15.99 1.56
CA VAL A 100 0.93 16.33 1.28
C VAL A 100 0.80 16.93 -0.12
N GLY A 101 1.65 17.89 -0.51
CA GLY A 101 1.65 18.44 -1.87
C GLY A 101 1.90 17.38 -2.93
N PHE A 102 2.83 16.45 -2.67
CA PHE A 102 3.09 15.31 -3.54
C PHE A 102 1.89 14.37 -3.66
N SER A 103 1.13 14.17 -2.58
CA SER A 103 -0.09 13.37 -2.61
C SER A 103 -1.14 13.96 -3.56
N PHE A 104 -1.32 15.29 -3.54
CA PHE A 104 -2.21 15.98 -4.50
C PHE A 104 -1.72 15.85 -5.95
N LEU A 105 -0.41 15.90 -6.18
CA LEU A 105 0.17 15.68 -7.49
C LEU A 105 -0.15 14.26 -8.00
N LEU A 106 0.06 13.23 -7.18
CA LEU A 106 -0.25 11.84 -7.54
C LEU A 106 -1.75 11.64 -7.81
N LYS A 107 -2.64 12.25 -7.01
CA LYS A 107 -4.08 12.26 -7.27
C LYS A 107 -4.41 12.92 -8.61
N GLY A 108 -3.78 14.06 -8.91
CA GLY A 108 -3.94 14.74 -10.19
C GLY A 108 -3.51 13.88 -11.38
N ILE A 109 -2.35 13.23 -11.28
CA ILE A 109 -1.85 12.28 -12.27
C ILE A 109 -2.82 11.10 -12.41
N GLY A 110 -3.24 10.49 -11.31
CA GLY A 110 -4.21 9.40 -11.31
C GLY A 110 -5.51 9.79 -12.01
N ARG A 111 -6.04 10.95 -11.71
CA ARG A 111 -7.27 11.47 -12.32
C ARG A 111 -7.09 11.77 -13.82
N TYR A 112 -5.94 12.24 -14.23
CA TYR A 112 -5.64 12.50 -15.64
C TYR A 112 -5.62 11.21 -16.47
N PHE A 113 -4.94 10.15 -15.97
CA PHE A 113 -4.81 8.90 -16.73
C PHE A 113 -6.02 7.96 -16.59
N TRP A 114 -6.66 7.90 -15.43
CA TRP A 114 -7.74 6.94 -15.15
C TRP A 114 -9.08 7.58 -14.84
N GLY A 115 -9.17 8.90 -14.72
CA GLY A 115 -10.42 9.61 -14.41
C GLY A 115 -11.52 9.40 -15.44
N GLY A 116 -11.17 9.12 -16.70
CA GLY A 116 -12.12 8.75 -17.75
C GLY A 116 -12.79 7.39 -17.56
N GLN A 117 -12.27 6.52 -16.70
CA GLN A 117 -12.85 5.22 -16.34
C GLN A 117 -13.90 5.34 -15.21
N GLY A 118 -14.08 6.55 -14.66
CA GLY A 118 -14.92 6.81 -13.49
C GLY A 118 -14.10 6.96 -12.21
N GLU A 119 -14.73 7.53 -11.16
CA GLU A 119 -14.08 7.68 -9.85
C GLU A 119 -13.90 6.33 -9.13
N VAL A 120 -14.65 5.33 -9.56
CA VAL A 120 -14.69 4.00 -8.95
C VAL A 120 -14.61 2.96 -10.05
N VAL A 121 -13.57 2.14 -10.01
CA VAL A 121 -13.30 1.13 -11.04
C VAL A 121 -13.35 -0.26 -10.42
N PRO A 122 -14.19 -1.18 -10.97
CA PRO A 122 -14.23 -2.56 -10.50
C PRO A 122 -12.99 -3.32 -10.96
N PHE A 123 -12.42 -4.11 -10.05
CA PHE A 123 -11.34 -5.03 -10.36
C PHE A 123 -11.89 -6.47 -10.35
N PRO A 124 -11.64 -7.28 -11.39
CA PRO A 124 -12.19 -8.63 -11.46
C PRO A 124 -11.63 -9.50 -10.32
N PRO A 125 -12.48 -10.36 -9.69
CA PRO A 125 -12.02 -11.26 -8.65
C PRO A 125 -11.12 -12.35 -9.25
N LEU A 126 -10.08 -12.75 -8.50
CA LEU A 126 -9.15 -13.81 -8.87
C LEU A 126 -9.72 -15.21 -8.77
N ALA A 127 -10.68 -15.37 -7.87
CA ALA A 127 -11.30 -16.65 -7.57
C ALA A 127 -12.81 -16.54 -7.73
N SER A 128 -13.46 -17.71 -7.84
CA SER A 128 -14.91 -17.79 -7.91
C SER A 128 -15.56 -17.00 -6.77
N PRO A 129 -16.59 -16.18 -7.07
CA PRO A 129 -17.33 -15.47 -6.04
C PRO A 129 -18.18 -16.39 -5.15
N ALA A 130 -18.28 -17.69 -5.50
CA ALA A 130 -19.03 -18.66 -4.71
C ALA A 130 -18.30 -18.99 -3.40
N PRO A 131 -18.97 -18.93 -2.23
CA PRO A 131 -18.36 -19.28 -0.96
C PRO A 131 -18.09 -20.78 -0.87
N ILE A 132 -16.96 -21.16 -0.27
CA ILE A 132 -16.63 -22.53 0.11
C ILE A 132 -17.10 -22.71 1.57
N PHE A 133 -17.90 -23.72 1.83
CA PHE A 133 -18.36 -24.00 3.19
C PHE A 133 -17.36 -24.90 3.91
N VAL A 134 -16.65 -24.32 4.89
CA VAL A 134 -15.73 -25.04 5.77
C VAL A 134 -16.37 -25.17 7.15
N GLY A 135 -16.78 -26.36 7.55
CA GLY A 135 -17.47 -26.57 8.83
C GLY A 135 -18.79 -25.81 8.98
N GLY A 136 -19.50 -25.53 7.85
CA GLY A 136 -20.74 -24.75 7.84
C GLY A 136 -20.53 -23.22 7.81
N VAL A 137 -19.27 -22.74 7.79
CA VAL A 137 -18.94 -21.32 7.69
C VAL A 137 -18.66 -20.98 6.23
N PRO A 138 -19.31 -19.96 5.64
CA PRO A 138 -19.01 -19.51 4.29
C PRO A 138 -17.68 -18.73 4.29
N VAL A 139 -16.67 -19.26 3.61
CA VAL A 139 -15.37 -18.62 3.40
C VAL A 139 -15.23 -18.33 1.91
N PHE A 140 -14.93 -17.08 1.58
CA PHE A 140 -14.70 -16.69 0.19
C PHE A 140 -13.26 -17.01 -0.22
N PRO A 141 -13.03 -17.69 -1.36
CA PRO A 141 -11.69 -18.03 -1.83
C PRO A 141 -10.77 -16.80 -1.95
N GLN A 142 -11.34 -15.65 -2.32
CA GLN A 142 -10.60 -14.39 -2.42
C GLN A 142 -10.01 -13.96 -1.06
N GLN A 143 -10.69 -14.18 0.05
CA GLN A 143 -10.19 -13.88 1.40
C GLN A 143 -8.95 -14.73 1.74
N LEU A 144 -8.96 -16.01 1.35
CA LEU A 144 -7.83 -16.91 1.55
C LEU A 144 -6.60 -16.47 0.75
N ILE A 145 -6.80 -16.02 -0.50
CA ILE A 145 -5.74 -15.47 -1.34
C ILE A 145 -5.11 -14.23 -0.69
N VAL A 146 -5.94 -13.35 -0.16
CA VAL A 146 -5.46 -12.13 0.53
C VAL A 146 -4.69 -12.47 1.80
N LEU A 147 -5.22 -13.36 2.65
CA LEU A 147 -4.54 -13.79 3.88
C LEU A 147 -3.22 -14.49 3.57
N GLY A 148 -3.22 -15.41 2.58
CA GLY A 148 -2.02 -16.09 2.13
C GLY A 148 -0.98 -15.13 1.54
N GLY A 149 -1.41 -14.18 0.72
CA GLY A 149 -0.56 -13.13 0.17
C GLY A 149 0.02 -12.21 1.24
N ALA A 150 -0.79 -11.80 2.21
CA ALA A 150 -0.34 -10.98 3.33
C ALA A 150 0.71 -11.73 4.19
N LEU A 151 0.43 -12.98 4.52
CA LEU A 151 1.37 -13.84 5.26
C LEU A 151 2.69 -14.02 4.49
N LEU A 152 2.60 -14.31 3.20
CA LEU A 152 3.77 -14.45 2.33
C LEU A 152 4.60 -13.17 2.33
N ALA A 153 3.98 -12.00 2.18
CA ALA A 153 4.68 -10.71 2.22
C ALA A 153 5.39 -10.48 3.55
N MET A 154 4.75 -10.82 4.68
CA MET A 154 5.35 -10.70 6.02
C MET A 154 6.55 -11.64 6.20
N VAL A 155 6.45 -12.88 5.69
CA VAL A 155 7.55 -13.84 5.72
C VAL A 155 8.71 -13.35 4.85
N LEU A 156 8.43 -12.91 3.62
CA LEU A 156 9.45 -12.37 2.70
C LEU A 156 10.14 -11.14 3.30
N LEU A 157 9.38 -10.25 3.92
CA LEU A 157 9.92 -9.07 4.58
C LEU A 157 10.82 -9.45 5.77
N THR A 158 10.41 -10.43 6.57
CA THR A 158 11.21 -10.95 7.69
C THR A 158 12.53 -11.55 7.20
N ILE A 159 12.48 -12.35 6.12
CA ILE A 159 13.66 -12.91 5.48
C ILE A 159 14.55 -11.80 4.92
N PHE A 160 13.96 -10.80 4.26
CA PHE A 160 14.69 -9.65 3.74
C PHE A 160 15.48 -8.94 4.81
N PHE A 161 14.87 -8.62 5.95
CA PHE A 161 15.55 -7.93 7.05
C PHE A 161 16.59 -8.79 7.75
N ARG A 162 16.36 -10.11 7.89
CA ARG A 162 17.29 -11.00 8.60
C ARG A 162 18.47 -11.44 7.74
N SER A 163 18.27 -11.66 6.43
CA SER A 163 19.25 -12.32 5.56
C SER A 163 19.94 -11.38 4.59
N THR A 164 19.35 -10.21 4.23
CA THR A 164 19.94 -9.34 3.21
C THR A 164 20.81 -8.23 3.82
N ARG A 165 21.86 -7.83 3.07
CA ARG A 165 22.71 -6.70 3.44
C ARG A 165 21.90 -5.39 3.48
N ALA A 166 20.98 -5.21 2.53
CA ALA A 166 20.11 -4.02 2.47
C ALA A 166 19.21 -3.91 3.70
N GLY A 167 18.57 -5.03 4.11
CA GLY A 167 17.73 -5.06 5.32
C GLY A 167 18.53 -4.74 6.58
N LYS A 168 19.75 -5.27 6.73
CA LYS A 168 20.64 -4.97 7.87
C LYS A 168 21.08 -3.50 7.87
N MET A 169 21.41 -2.92 6.71
CA MET A 169 21.73 -1.50 6.59
C MET A 169 20.54 -0.61 6.97
N MET A 170 19.31 -0.99 6.58
CA MET A 170 18.08 -0.28 6.99
C MET A 170 17.89 -0.33 8.50
N GLN A 171 18.08 -1.49 9.15
CA GLN A 171 17.98 -1.62 10.61
C GLN A 171 19.03 -0.76 11.31
N ALA A 172 20.30 -0.84 10.90
CA ALA A 172 21.37 -0.04 11.49
C ALA A 172 21.11 1.48 11.35
N THR A 173 20.61 1.92 10.20
CA THR A 173 20.25 3.33 9.96
C THR A 173 19.06 3.75 10.81
N ALA A 174 18.09 2.85 11.04
CA ALA A 174 16.91 3.11 11.87
C ALA A 174 17.24 3.21 13.37
N GLU A 175 18.32 2.58 13.82
CA GLU A 175 18.80 2.68 15.21
C GLU A 175 19.60 3.95 15.47
N ASP A 176 20.64 4.20 14.67
CA ASP A 176 21.45 5.42 14.75
C ASP A 176 22.04 5.79 13.39
N VAL A 177 21.54 6.89 12.83
CA VAL A 177 21.99 7.43 11.55
C VAL A 177 23.46 7.85 11.59
N ARG A 178 23.94 8.41 12.71
CA ARG A 178 25.33 8.87 12.85
C ARG A 178 26.28 7.69 12.93
N ALA A 179 25.94 6.69 13.73
CA ALA A 179 26.72 5.46 13.82
C ALA A 179 26.77 4.73 12.46
N ALA A 180 25.66 4.69 11.73
CA ALA A 180 25.60 4.12 10.38
C ALA A 180 26.59 4.81 9.41
N TYR A 181 26.68 6.14 9.44
CA TYR A 181 27.67 6.89 8.65
C TYR A 181 29.11 6.52 9.03
N LEU A 182 29.40 6.39 10.34
CA LEU A 182 30.76 6.08 10.81
C LEU A 182 31.26 4.70 10.36
N VAL A 183 30.35 3.72 10.25
CA VAL A 183 30.69 2.38 9.73
C VAL A 183 30.62 2.27 8.19
N GLY A 184 30.47 3.41 7.48
CA GLY A 184 30.52 3.49 6.02
C GLY A 184 29.23 3.15 5.30
N ILE A 185 28.09 3.12 5.99
CA ILE A 185 26.78 2.92 5.34
C ILE A 185 26.40 4.19 4.57
N ARG A 186 26.05 4.04 3.30
CA ARG A 186 25.55 5.13 2.46
C ARG A 186 24.09 5.43 2.76
N VAL A 187 23.81 6.16 3.84
CA VAL A 187 22.46 6.47 4.33
C VAL A 187 21.50 6.98 3.23
N PRO A 188 21.91 7.87 2.27
CA PRO A 188 21.00 8.26 1.20
C PRO A 188 20.53 7.12 0.29
N GLN A 189 21.35 6.08 0.11
CA GLN A 189 20.93 4.89 -0.65
C GLN A 189 19.97 4.03 0.17
N VAL A 190 20.17 3.94 1.48
CA VAL A 190 19.27 3.24 2.40
C VAL A 190 17.90 3.91 2.38
N TYR A 191 17.83 5.23 2.48
CA TYR A 191 16.56 5.98 2.40
C TYR A 191 15.83 5.70 1.08
N MET A 192 16.53 5.81 -0.04
CA MET A 192 15.96 5.52 -1.35
C MET A 192 15.36 4.11 -1.43
N LEU A 193 16.11 3.09 -0.97
CA LEU A 193 15.62 1.69 -0.94
C LEU A 193 14.43 1.53 0.00
N THR A 194 14.42 2.22 1.13
CA THR A 194 13.32 2.19 2.09
C THR A 194 12.03 2.75 1.50
N TRP A 195 12.10 3.88 0.80
CA TRP A 195 10.95 4.46 0.10
C TRP A 195 10.45 3.54 -1.01
N GLY A 196 11.37 2.93 -1.77
CA GLY A 196 11.02 1.92 -2.77
C GLY A 196 10.33 0.70 -2.16
N ALA A 197 10.89 0.14 -1.09
CA ALA A 197 10.31 -1.02 -0.41
C ALA A 197 8.94 -0.71 0.22
N GLY A 198 8.77 0.46 0.84
CA GLY A 198 7.50 0.91 1.39
C GLY A 198 6.42 1.05 0.32
N ALA A 199 6.75 1.67 -0.82
CA ALA A 199 5.84 1.83 -1.95
C ALA A 199 5.52 0.48 -2.63
N ALA A 200 6.47 -0.45 -2.70
CA ALA A 200 6.24 -1.80 -3.20
C ALA A 200 5.26 -2.58 -2.31
N LEU A 201 5.40 -2.48 -0.98
CA LEU A 201 4.46 -3.08 -0.03
C LEU A 201 3.06 -2.45 -0.13
N ALA A 202 2.98 -1.13 -0.26
CA ALA A 202 1.72 -0.43 -0.47
C ALA A 202 1.04 -0.91 -1.77
N THR A 203 1.80 -1.00 -2.87
CA THR A 203 1.30 -1.52 -4.15
C THR A 203 0.84 -2.96 -4.04
N PHE A 204 1.61 -3.83 -3.38
CA PHE A 204 1.23 -5.22 -3.17
C PHE A 204 -0.08 -5.34 -2.39
N ALA A 205 -0.23 -4.56 -1.32
CA ALA A 205 -1.48 -4.50 -0.55
C ALA A 205 -2.65 -3.98 -1.39
N ALA A 206 -2.42 -2.97 -2.25
CA ALA A 206 -3.43 -2.41 -3.15
C ALA A 206 -3.95 -3.45 -4.15
N VAL A 207 -3.06 -4.23 -4.75
CA VAL A 207 -3.43 -5.26 -5.73
C VAL A 207 -4.20 -6.41 -5.06
N LEU A 208 -3.85 -6.79 -3.83
CA LEU A 208 -4.62 -7.77 -3.06
C LEU A 208 -5.99 -7.25 -2.63
N MET A 209 -6.09 -5.95 -2.33
CA MET A 209 -7.33 -5.32 -1.89
C MET A 209 -8.29 -5.06 -3.05
N ALA A 210 -7.76 -4.79 -4.26
CA ALA A 210 -8.54 -4.39 -5.43
C ALA A 210 -9.75 -5.28 -5.76
N PRO A 211 -9.66 -6.63 -5.71
CA PRO A 211 -10.80 -7.51 -5.94
C PRO A 211 -11.84 -7.56 -4.82
N LEU A 212 -11.49 -7.10 -3.62
CA LEU A 212 -12.39 -7.08 -2.45
C LEU A 212 -13.15 -5.75 -2.33
N THR A 213 -12.55 -4.70 -2.84
CA THR A 213 -13.08 -3.33 -2.79
C THR A 213 -13.03 -2.72 -4.18
N LEU A 214 -13.71 -1.63 -4.36
CA LEU A 214 -13.63 -0.86 -5.60
C LEU A 214 -12.36 0.01 -5.56
N LEU A 215 -11.61 0.07 -6.66
CA LEU A 215 -10.51 1.03 -6.80
C LEU A 215 -11.09 2.43 -6.91
N THR A 216 -10.69 3.31 -6.00
CA THR A 216 -11.15 4.70 -5.97
C THR A 216 -9.98 5.66 -6.13
N LEU A 217 -10.17 6.72 -6.91
CA LEU A 217 -9.23 7.84 -7.03
C LEU A 217 -9.21 8.74 -5.80
N SER A 218 -10.12 8.52 -4.85
CA SER A 218 -10.20 9.23 -3.58
C SER A 218 -10.09 8.26 -2.42
N LEU A 219 -8.97 8.30 -1.70
CA LEU A 219 -8.74 7.49 -0.49
C LEU A 219 -9.40 8.05 0.76
N ILE A 220 -10.26 9.07 0.64
CA ILE A 220 -11.01 9.65 1.77
C ILE A 220 -11.81 8.55 2.49
N HIS A 221 -12.28 7.54 1.77
CA HIS A 221 -13.03 6.43 2.34
C HIS A 221 -12.20 5.41 3.14
N ILE A 222 -10.86 5.39 3.00
CA ILE A 222 -9.98 4.53 3.81
C ILE A 222 -9.67 5.20 5.15
N SER A 223 -9.60 6.52 5.19
CA SER A 223 -9.34 7.28 6.42
C SER A 223 -10.60 7.62 7.23
N GLU A 224 -11.79 7.50 6.65
CA GLU A 224 -13.07 7.73 7.33
C GLU A 224 -14.03 6.52 7.15
N PRO A 225 -13.80 5.38 7.83
CA PRO A 225 -14.70 4.22 7.75
C PRO A 225 -16.05 4.46 8.44
N THR A 226 -16.28 5.63 9.03
CA THR A 226 -17.39 5.90 9.95
C THR A 226 -18.35 7.00 9.52
N ARG A 227 -18.34 7.49 8.29
CA ARG A 227 -19.47 8.28 7.83
C ARG A 227 -20.62 7.36 7.45
N PRO A 228 -21.60 7.12 8.33
CA PRO A 228 -22.79 6.38 7.94
C PRO A 228 -23.50 7.19 6.84
N ARG A 229 -23.84 6.51 5.73
CA ARG A 229 -24.71 7.05 4.67
C ARG A 229 -26.11 7.48 5.18
N LEU A 230 -26.31 7.47 6.49
CA LEU A 230 -27.57 7.75 7.16
C LEU A 230 -27.86 9.23 7.38
N ILE A 231 -26.91 10.15 7.16
CA ILE A 231 -27.14 11.58 7.38
C ILE A 231 -27.72 12.29 6.15
N SER A 232 -27.63 11.70 4.95
CA SER A 232 -28.19 12.36 3.76
C SER A 232 -29.71 12.23 3.59
N TYR A 233 -30.38 11.38 4.38
CA TYR A 233 -31.82 11.23 4.38
C TYR A 233 -32.54 12.02 5.49
N ALA A 234 -31.82 12.59 6.45
CA ALA A 234 -32.40 13.31 7.59
C ALA A 234 -32.53 14.83 7.39
N VAL A 235 -32.19 15.38 6.23
CA VAL A 235 -32.25 16.84 5.96
C VAL A 235 -33.43 17.22 5.05
N PHE A 236 -34.26 16.26 4.64
CA PHE A 236 -35.46 16.51 3.85
C PHE A 236 -36.74 15.97 4.54
N CYS A 237 -36.97 16.37 5.79
CA CYS A 237 -38.30 16.38 6.42
C CYS A 237 -38.43 17.65 7.22
#